data_1319df1a901a95efaecee49a7f95c3c4
#
_entry.id   1319df1a901a95efaecee49a7f95c3c4
#
_cell.length_a   1.000
_cell.length_b   1.000
_cell.length_c   1.000
_cell.angle_alpha   90.00
_cell.angle_beta   90.00
_cell.angle_gamma   90.00
#
_symmetry.space_group_name_H-M   'P 1'
#
loop_
_entity.id
_entity.type
_entity.pdbx_description
1 polymer ?
#
loop_
_entity_poly.entity_id
_entity_poly.type
_entity_poly.pdbx_seq_one_letter_code
_entity_poly.pdbx_strand_id
1 'polypeptide(L)'
;MKRIDELAEKINKDYQGKTLNLICILKGSIFFTCELAKRLTIPVKMDFMEVSSYGSDTQSTGNVKIIKDLDAPITGKHTMIIEDILDSGRTLSRLLSILEMSNPASLAVCTLLDKPARREYPVDVDYNGFEIEDEFVVGFGLDYAQRYRNLPYIGILDLHENS
;
A
#
# COMPACT_ATOMS: atom_id res chain seq x y z
N MET A 1 15.02 6.75 3.10
CA MET A 1 15.55 5.38 2.92
C MET A 1 15.75 4.65 4.24
N LYS A 2 16.30 5.28 5.29
CA LYS A 2 16.50 4.67 6.61
C LYS A 2 15.24 3.96 7.17
N ARG A 3 14.07 4.59 7.05
CA ARG A 3 12.82 3.97 7.53
C ARG A 3 12.48 2.69 6.78
N ILE A 4 12.76 2.64 5.49
CA ILE A 4 12.54 1.42 4.69
C ILE A 4 13.51 0.32 5.11
N ASP A 5 14.76 0.66 5.46
CA ASP A 5 15.72 -0.29 6.00
C ASP A 5 15.20 -0.92 7.31
N GLU A 6 14.68 -0.09 8.23
CA GLU A 6 14.09 -0.55 9.50
C GLU A 6 12.88 -1.47 9.28
N LEU A 7 12.00 -1.12 8.34
CA LEU A 7 10.85 -1.97 7.99
C LEU A 7 11.31 -3.31 7.41
N ALA A 8 12.30 -3.28 6.52
CA ALA A 8 12.85 -4.50 5.91
C ALA A 8 13.50 -5.42 6.95
N GLU A 9 14.24 -4.89 7.90
CA GLU A 9 14.84 -5.66 8.99
C GLU A 9 13.76 -6.38 9.82
N LYS A 10 12.70 -5.68 10.17
CA LYS A 10 11.57 -6.25 10.91
C LYS A 10 10.88 -7.36 10.11
N ILE A 11 10.59 -7.12 8.83
CA ILE A 11 9.96 -8.09 7.94
C ILE A 11 10.85 -9.32 7.76
N ASN A 12 12.14 -9.16 7.52
CA ASN A 12 13.10 -10.26 7.40
C ASN A 12 13.10 -11.15 8.63
N LYS A 13 13.01 -10.56 9.81
CA LYS A 13 12.96 -11.30 11.09
C LYS A 13 11.62 -12.04 11.23
N ASP A 14 10.50 -11.37 10.99
CA ASP A 14 9.16 -11.93 11.20
C ASP A 14 8.83 -13.07 10.21
N TYR A 15 9.39 -13.00 9.01
CA TYR A 15 9.18 -13.99 7.93
C TYR A 15 10.39 -14.90 7.70
N GLN A 16 11.29 -15.00 8.65
CA GLN A 16 12.45 -15.92 8.53
C GLN A 16 12.00 -17.36 8.25
N GLY A 17 12.61 -17.96 7.24
CA GLY A 17 12.28 -19.33 6.82
C GLY A 17 10.99 -19.47 5.99
N LYS A 18 10.37 -18.34 5.62
CA LYS A 18 9.14 -18.30 4.80
C LYS A 18 9.40 -17.62 3.47
N THR A 19 8.59 -17.93 2.47
CA THR A 19 8.48 -17.15 1.24
C THR A 19 7.37 -16.14 1.39
N LEU A 20 7.62 -14.87 1.08
CA LEU A 20 6.65 -13.79 1.18
C LEU A 20 6.21 -13.33 -0.21
N ASN A 21 4.91 -13.31 -0.45
CA ASN A 21 4.32 -12.67 -1.63
C ASN A 21 4.04 -11.20 -1.34
N LEU A 22 4.70 -10.31 -2.06
CA LEU A 22 4.44 -8.87 -2.00
C LEU A 22 3.41 -8.52 -3.08
N ILE A 23 2.32 -7.91 -2.69
CA ILE A 23 1.32 -7.35 -3.62
C ILE A 23 1.49 -5.84 -3.62
N CYS A 24 2.02 -5.31 -4.73
CA CYS A 24 2.14 -3.89 -4.97
C CYS A 24 0.80 -3.33 -5.45
N ILE A 25 0.24 -2.38 -4.74
CA ILE A 25 -0.98 -1.70 -5.19
C ILE A 25 -0.57 -0.52 -6.08
N LEU A 26 -0.79 -0.68 -7.37
CA LEU A 26 -0.48 0.32 -8.38
C LEU A 26 -1.43 1.52 -8.30
N LYS A 27 -1.01 2.72 -8.70
CA LYS A 27 0.37 3.03 -9.18
C LYS A 27 1.29 3.53 -8.06
N GLY A 28 0.70 4.13 -7.02
CA GLY A 28 1.41 4.94 -6.02
C GLY A 28 2.47 4.19 -5.21
N SER A 29 2.28 2.90 -4.97
CA SER A 29 3.20 2.13 -4.13
C SER A 29 4.39 1.53 -4.88
N ILE A 30 4.54 1.80 -6.19
CA ILE A 30 5.57 1.15 -7.01
C ILE A 30 6.99 1.39 -6.49
N PHE A 31 7.36 2.65 -6.20
CA PHE A 31 8.71 2.96 -5.74
C PHE A 31 8.98 2.40 -4.35
N PHE A 32 8.01 2.52 -3.44
CA PHE A 32 8.12 1.96 -2.11
C PHE A 32 8.28 0.44 -2.16
N THR A 33 7.45 -0.25 -2.93
CA THR A 33 7.54 -1.71 -3.09
C THR A 33 8.90 -2.13 -3.62
N CYS A 34 9.43 -1.45 -4.64
CA CYS A 34 10.74 -1.75 -5.21
C CYS A 34 11.86 -1.55 -4.19
N GLU A 35 11.84 -0.45 -3.46
CA GLU A 35 12.87 -0.17 -2.46
C GLU A 35 12.81 -1.14 -1.28
N LEU A 36 11.61 -1.50 -0.84
CA LEU A 36 11.43 -2.50 0.21
C LEU A 36 11.90 -3.88 -0.25
N ALA A 37 11.45 -4.34 -1.42
CA ALA A 37 11.78 -5.65 -1.96
C ALA A 37 13.30 -5.87 -2.11
N LYS A 38 14.04 -4.84 -2.55
CA LYS A 38 15.52 -4.91 -2.68
C LYS A 38 16.24 -5.14 -1.35
N ARG A 39 15.61 -4.83 -0.23
CA ARG A 39 16.15 -4.95 1.14
C ARG A 39 15.75 -6.22 1.85
N LEU A 40 14.80 -6.95 1.30
CA LEU A 40 14.38 -8.23 1.87
C LEU A 40 15.37 -9.32 1.53
N THR A 41 15.85 -10.04 2.55
CA THR A 41 16.79 -11.15 2.41
C THR A 41 16.11 -12.52 2.39
N ILE A 42 14.83 -12.56 2.74
CA ILE A 42 13.97 -13.73 2.60
C ILE A 42 13.55 -13.92 1.14
N PRO A 43 13.16 -15.14 0.71
CA PRO A 43 12.59 -15.35 -0.61
C PRO A 43 11.30 -14.54 -0.79
N VAL A 44 11.24 -13.72 -1.84
CA VAL A 44 10.04 -12.93 -2.18
C VAL A 44 9.56 -13.23 -3.58
N LYS A 45 8.25 -13.19 -3.74
CA LYS A 45 7.58 -13.11 -5.04
C LYS A 45 6.83 -11.78 -5.10
N MET A 46 6.79 -11.18 -6.26
CA MET A 46 6.10 -9.91 -6.45
C MET A 46 4.92 -10.10 -7.40
N ASP A 47 3.79 -9.53 -7.04
CA ASP A 47 2.62 -9.43 -7.89
C ASP A 47 2.04 -8.02 -7.75
N PHE A 48 1.15 -7.64 -8.65
CA PHE A 48 0.64 -6.29 -8.77
C PHE A 48 -0.87 -6.31 -8.89
N MET A 49 -1.52 -5.41 -8.18
CA MET A 49 -2.94 -5.14 -8.34
C MET A 49 -3.15 -3.65 -8.61
N GLU A 50 -4.15 -3.35 -9.39
CA GLU A 50 -4.67 -2.00 -9.53
C GLU A 50 -6.15 -2.01 -9.20
N VAL A 51 -6.53 -1.18 -8.25
CA VAL A 51 -7.91 -1.04 -7.80
C VAL A 51 -8.33 0.42 -7.84
N SER A 52 -9.60 0.65 -8.14
CA SER A 52 -10.21 1.98 -8.02
C SER A 52 -11.42 1.92 -7.12
N SER A 53 -11.65 3.01 -6.37
CA SER A 53 -12.92 3.20 -5.67
C SER A 53 -14.00 3.55 -6.68
N TYR A 54 -15.18 2.91 -6.56
CA TYR A 54 -16.34 3.27 -7.37
C TYR A 54 -16.89 4.62 -6.91
N GLY A 55 -16.87 5.60 -7.83
CA GLY A 55 -17.76 6.75 -7.88
C GLY A 55 -17.59 7.83 -6.81
N SER A 56 -17.67 9.08 -7.29
CA SER A 56 -17.93 10.29 -6.50
C SER A 56 -19.40 10.41 -6.08
N ASP A 57 -20.24 9.41 -6.32
CA ASP A 57 -21.64 9.44 -5.96
C ASP A 57 -21.86 9.12 -4.48
N THR A 58 -22.67 9.95 -3.85
CA THR A 58 -23.07 9.90 -2.44
C THR A 58 -23.79 8.60 -2.03
N GLN A 59 -23.91 7.64 -2.92
CA GLN A 59 -24.44 6.30 -2.70
C GLN A 59 -23.43 5.20 -3.08
N SER A 60 -22.14 5.43 -2.86
CA SER A 60 -21.16 4.38 -3.13
C SER A 60 -21.42 3.18 -2.21
N THR A 61 -21.79 2.08 -2.79
CA THR A 61 -22.00 0.77 -2.13
C THR A 61 -20.70 0.17 -1.57
N GLY A 62 -19.64 0.95 -1.43
CA GLY A 62 -18.34 0.50 -0.93
C GLY A 62 -17.64 -0.50 -1.87
N ASN A 63 -18.06 -0.60 -3.12
CA ASN A 63 -17.49 -1.54 -4.07
C ASN A 63 -16.17 -1.02 -4.63
N VAL A 64 -15.17 -1.89 -4.61
CA VAL A 64 -13.87 -1.68 -5.24
C VAL A 64 -13.89 -2.33 -6.61
N LYS A 65 -13.47 -1.59 -7.63
CA LYS A 65 -13.26 -2.12 -8.97
C LYS A 65 -11.81 -2.60 -9.11
N ILE A 66 -11.64 -3.87 -9.43
CA ILE A 66 -10.32 -4.42 -9.75
C ILE A 66 -10.06 -4.15 -11.23
N ILE A 67 -9.06 -3.29 -11.52
CA ILE A 67 -8.62 -2.96 -12.88
C ILE A 67 -7.61 -4.00 -13.35
N LYS A 68 -6.64 -4.35 -12.49
CA LYS A 68 -5.71 -5.45 -12.69
C LYS A 68 -5.75 -6.36 -11.48
N ASP A 69 -6.04 -7.64 -11.71
CA ASP A 69 -6.02 -8.68 -10.70
C ASP A 69 -4.65 -9.37 -10.61
N LEU A 70 -4.46 -10.16 -9.55
CA LEU A 70 -3.27 -10.97 -9.32
C LEU A 70 -3.04 -11.94 -10.48
N ASP A 71 -1.76 -12.17 -10.83
CA ASP A 71 -1.37 -13.14 -11.84
C ASP A 71 -1.43 -14.58 -11.33
N ALA A 72 -1.29 -14.77 -10.01
CA ALA A 72 -1.29 -16.07 -9.37
C ALA A 72 -2.12 -16.09 -8.09
N PRO A 73 -2.71 -17.25 -7.72
CA PRO A 73 -3.48 -17.37 -6.48
C PRO A 73 -2.60 -17.23 -5.25
N ILE A 74 -3.16 -16.64 -4.18
CA ILE A 74 -2.49 -16.46 -2.89
C ILE A 74 -2.85 -17.53 -1.85
N THR A 75 -3.69 -18.49 -2.22
CA THR A 75 -4.13 -19.55 -1.32
C THR A 75 -2.96 -20.27 -0.68
N GLY A 76 -2.95 -20.33 0.65
CA GLY A 76 -1.91 -20.99 1.44
C GLY A 76 -0.56 -20.27 1.44
N LYS A 77 -0.47 -19.05 0.93
CA LYS A 77 0.77 -18.27 0.84
C LYS A 77 0.79 -17.14 1.86
N HIS A 78 1.97 -16.86 2.43
CA HIS A 78 2.20 -15.64 3.21
C HIS A 78 2.19 -14.45 2.27
N THR A 79 1.28 -13.53 2.49
CA THR A 79 1.00 -12.41 1.56
C THR A 79 1.04 -11.09 2.32
N MET A 80 1.63 -10.09 1.70
CA MET A 80 1.71 -8.73 2.23
C MET A 80 1.29 -7.72 1.17
N ILE A 81 0.32 -6.88 1.50
CA ILE A 81 -0.09 -5.75 0.68
C ILE A 81 0.83 -4.58 0.98
N ILE A 82 1.35 -3.97 -0.08
CA ILE A 82 2.17 -2.77 0.00
C ILE A 82 1.38 -1.59 -0.54
N GLU A 83 1.17 -0.60 0.32
CA GLU A 83 0.47 0.65 0.01
C GLU A 83 1.41 1.85 0.16
N ASP A 84 1.19 2.86 -0.64
CA ASP A 84 1.88 4.15 -0.52
C ASP A 84 1.35 4.97 0.64
N ILE A 85 0.05 5.11 0.72
CA ILE A 85 -0.62 5.91 1.75
C ILE A 85 -1.95 5.27 2.16
N LEU A 86 -2.15 5.20 3.45
CA LEU A 86 -3.43 4.81 4.05
C LEU A 86 -4.16 6.05 4.54
N ASP A 87 -5.26 6.37 3.87
CA ASP A 87 -6.11 7.53 4.13
C ASP A 87 -7.38 7.10 4.87
N SER A 88 -8.55 7.12 4.24
CA SER A 88 -9.81 6.71 4.88
C SER A 88 -9.87 5.23 5.25
N GLY A 89 -9.11 4.39 4.57
CA GLY A 89 -9.12 2.93 4.73
C GLY A 89 -10.24 2.23 3.95
N ARG A 90 -11.10 2.96 3.26
CA ARG A 90 -12.25 2.39 2.53
C ARG A 90 -11.83 1.35 1.50
N THR A 91 -10.95 1.73 0.59
CA THR A 91 -10.49 0.85 -0.49
C THR A 91 -9.72 -0.35 0.05
N LEU A 92 -8.79 -0.10 0.96
CA LEU A 92 -7.93 -1.16 1.50
C LEU A 92 -8.71 -2.14 2.37
N SER A 93 -9.62 -1.69 3.22
CA SER A 93 -10.44 -2.59 4.05
C SER A 93 -11.28 -3.53 3.18
N ARG A 94 -11.82 -3.03 2.08
CA ARG A 94 -12.60 -3.84 1.14
C ARG A 94 -11.71 -4.83 0.38
N LEU A 95 -10.55 -4.38 -0.07
CA LEU A 95 -9.58 -5.23 -0.75
C LEU A 95 -9.11 -6.37 0.16
N LEU A 96 -8.81 -6.09 1.42
CA LEU A 96 -8.44 -7.10 2.41
C LEU A 96 -9.51 -8.17 2.55
N SER A 97 -10.78 -7.77 2.66
CA SER A 97 -11.89 -8.72 2.75
C SER A 97 -11.99 -9.63 1.53
N ILE A 98 -11.72 -9.10 0.33
CA ILE A 98 -11.70 -9.89 -0.92
C ILE A 98 -10.54 -10.89 -0.90
N LEU A 99 -9.35 -10.44 -0.52
CA LEU A 99 -8.15 -11.29 -0.52
C LEU A 99 -8.21 -12.37 0.57
N GLU A 100 -8.81 -12.10 1.71
CA GLU A 100 -9.03 -13.09 2.77
C GLU A 100 -9.87 -14.27 2.32
N MET A 101 -10.82 -14.05 1.40
CA MET A 101 -11.64 -15.14 0.83
C MET A 101 -10.81 -16.15 0.03
N SER A 102 -9.62 -15.80 -0.40
CA SER A 102 -8.69 -16.70 -1.09
C SER A 102 -7.86 -17.58 -0.13
N ASN A 103 -8.10 -17.50 1.16
CA ASN A 103 -7.44 -18.28 2.21
C ASN A 103 -5.90 -18.24 2.14
N PRO A 104 -5.26 -17.08 2.20
CA PRO A 104 -3.80 -17.00 2.34
C PRO A 104 -3.36 -17.61 3.67
N ALA A 105 -2.11 -18.02 3.76
CA ALA A 105 -1.53 -18.50 5.04
C ALA A 105 -1.42 -17.36 6.05
N SER A 106 -1.16 -16.16 5.58
CA SER A 106 -1.25 -14.91 6.33
C SER A 106 -1.48 -13.75 5.37
N LEU A 107 -2.08 -12.68 5.85
CA LEU A 107 -2.31 -11.47 5.09
C LEU A 107 -1.92 -10.27 5.97
N ALA A 108 -0.85 -9.57 5.58
CA ALA A 108 -0.33 -8.41 6.28
C ALA A 108 -0.44 -7.15 5.44
N VAL A 109 -0.39 -6.00 6.10
CA VAL A 109 -0.38 -4.68 5.46
C VAL A 109 0.88 -3.92 5.84
N CYS A 110 1.57 -3.44 4.83
CA CYS A 110 2.70 -2.53 4.95
C CYS A 110 2.39 -1.23 4.20
N THR A 111 2.40 -0.12 4.90
CA THR A 111 2.19 1.19 4.28
C THR A 111 3.36 2.12 4.53
N LEU A 112 3.70 2.95 3.53
CA LEU A 112 4.75 3.96 3.70
C LEU A 112 4.26 5.12 4.56
N LEU A 113 3.05 5.61 4.26
CA LEU A 113 2.43 6.74 4.96
C LEU A 113 1.07 6.34 5.53
N ASP A 114 0.79 6.79 6.73
CA ASP A 114 -0.49 6.61 7.40
C ASP A 114 -1.04 7.96 7.87
N LYS A 115 -2.30 8.23 7.54
CA LYS A 115 -3.06 9.40 8.02
C LYS A 115 -4.16 8.96 8.97
N PRO A 116 -3.87 8.68 10.25
CA PRO A 116 -4.89 8.17 11.18
C PRO A 116 -6.07 9.13 11.38
N ALA A 117 -5.86 10.46 11.25
CA ALA A 117 -6.91 11.46 11.35
C ALA A 117 -7.99 11.34 10.25
N ARG A 118 -7.67 10.72 9.12
CA ARG A 118 -8.60 10.51 8.00
C ARG A 118 -9.29 9.15 8.03
N ARG A 119 -8.98 8.30 9.01
CA ARG A 119 -9.51 6.94 9.05
C ARG A 119 -11.02 6.92 9.30
N GLU A 120 -11.74 6.28 8.39
CA GLU A 120 -13.18 6.02 8.48
C GLU A 120 -13.48 4.51 8.59
N TYR A 121 -12.62 3.69 8.01
CA TYR A 121 -12.73 2.23 8.02
C TYR A 121 -11.51 1.65 8.73
N PRO A 122 -11.70 0.76 9.71
CA PRO A 122 -10.59 0.17 10.43
C PRO A 122 -9.73 -0.71 9.51
N VAL A 123 -8.43 -0.50 9.57
CA VAL A 123 -7.42 -1.32 8.90
C VAL A 123 -6.27 -1.52 9.88
N ASP A 124 -5.94 -2.78 10.14
CA ASP A 124 -4.77 -3.13 10.92
C ASP A 124 -3.53 -3.03 10.05
N VAL A 125 -2.62 -2.13 10.41
CA VAL A 125 -1.35 -1.95 9.71
C VAL A 125 -0.26 -2.67 10.49
N ASP A 126 0.32 -3.71 9.89
CA ASP A 126 1.37 -4.52 10.55
C ASP A 126 2.74 -3.82 10.50
N TYR A 127 3.00 -3.10 9.41
CA TYR A 127 4.26 -2.39 9.17
C TYR A 127 3.95 -0.98 8.68
N ASN A 128 4.20 0.00 9.52
CA ASN A 128 3.93 1.41 9.22
C ASN A 128 5.23 2.19 9.05
N GLY A 129 5.38 2.89 7.94
CA GLY A 129 6.51 3.76 7.69
C GLY A 129 6.45 5.02 8.56
N PHE A 130 5.53 5.91 8.24
CA PHE A 130 5.34 7.19 8.94
C PHE A 130 3.87 7.50 9.16
N GLU A 131 3.53 7.96 10.36
CA GLU A 131 2.29 8.70 10.56
C GLU A 131 2.50 10.14 10.14
N ILE A 132 1.56 10.70 9.38
CA ILE A 132 1.61 12.07 8.91
C ILE A 132 0.30 12.81 9.22
N GLU A 133 0.41 14.13 9.30
CA GLU A 133 -0.73 15.03 9.40
C GLU A 133 -1.58 14.99 8.12
N ASP A 134 -2.78 15.59 8.17
CA ASP A 134 -3.67 15.67 7.00
C ASP A 134 -3.17 16.72 6.00
N GLU A 135 -2.03 16.42 5.39
CA GLU A 135 -1.39 17.22 4.34
C GLU A 135 -1.51 16.54 2.98
N PHE A 136 -1.57 17.32 1.92
CA PHE A 136 -1.51 16.78 0.58
C PHE A 136 -0.05 16.54 0.17
N VAL A 137 0.32 15.29 -0.02
CA VAL A 137 1.70 14.89 -0.29
C VAL A 137 1.86 14.30 -1.68
N VAL A 138 3.02 14.55 -2.28
CA VAL A 138 3.40 14.05 -3.61
C VAL A 138 4.83 13.54 -3.61
N GLY A 139 5.17 12.76 -4.61
CA GLY A 139 6.51 12.21 -4.80
C GLY A 139 6.65 10.80 -4.27
N PHE A 140 7.72 10.14 -4.67
CA PHE A 140 8.01 8.75 -4.34
C PHE A 140 6.84 7.79 -4.68
N GLY A 141 6.21 8.02 -5.83
CA GLY A 141 5.04 7.29 -6.32
C GLY A 141 3.71 8.02 -6.17
N LEU A 142 3.59 8.90 -5.18
CA LEU A 142 2.40 9.71 -4.95
C LEU A 142 2.26 10.82 -5.98
N ASP A 143 1.05 11.11 -6.43
CA ASP A 143 0.78 12.06 -7.50
C ASP A 143 -0.19 13.18 -7.14
N TYR A 144 -0.15 14.19 -8.01
CA TYR A 144 -1.23 15.15 -8.23
C TYR A 144 -1.48 15.27 -9.73
N ALA A 145 -2.67 14.89 -10.17
CA ALA A 145 -3.05 14.88 -11.60
C ALA A 145 -2.03 14.13 -12.48
N GLN A 146 -1.57 12.96 -12.03
CA GLN A 146 -0.56 12.10 -12.66
C GLN A 146 0.86 12.70 -12.73
N ARG A 147 1.11 13.79 -12.02
CA ARG A 147 2.42 14.45 -11.92
C ARG A 147 3.09 14.13 -10.59
N TYR A 148 4.39 14.34 -10.53
CA TYR A 148 5.23 14.27 -9.32
C TYR A 148 5.56 12.87 -8.79
N ARG A 149 5.02 11.79 -9.36
CA ARG A 149 5.36 10.42 -8.92
C ARG A 149 6.86 10.14 -8.93
N ASN A 150 7.59 10.73 -9.87
CA ASN A 150 9.01 10.51 -10.10
C ASN A 150 9.95 11.28 -9.17
N LEU A 151 9.43 12.13 -8.29
CA LEU A 151 10.27 12.82 -7.31
C LEU A 151 10.90 11.80 -6.35
N PRO A 152 12.21 11.89 -6.09
CA PRO A 152 12.91 10.91 -5.24
C PRO A 152 12.68 11.13 -3.74
N TYR A 153 11.77 12.02 -3.39
CA TYR A 153 11.36 12.38 -2.03
C TYR A 153 9.85 12.57 -1.98
N ILE A 154 9.31 12.64 -0.76
CA ILE A 154 7.93 13.02 -0.49
C ILE A 154 7.93 14.48 -0.05
N GLY A 155 7.07 15.28 -0.68
CA GLY A 155 6.90 16.69 -0.36
C GLY A 155 5.43 17.04 -0.16
N ILE A 156 5.18 18.10 0.60
CA ILE A 156 3.85 18.70 0.75
C ILE A 156 3.58 19.59 -0.45
N LEU A 157 2.42 19.42 -1.08
CA LEU A 157 1.95 20.27 -2.17
C LEU A 157 0.93 21.28 -1.62
N ASP A 158 1.25 22.56 -1.70
CA ASP A 158 0.31 23.61 -1.38
C ASP A 158 -0.60 23.87 -2.58
N LEU A 159 -1.87 23.48 -2.45
CA LEU A 159 -2.87 23.65 -3.50
C LEU A 159 -3.39 25.12 -3.59
N HIS A 160 -3.05 25.97 -2.61
CA HIS A 160 -3.51 27.35 -2.55
C HIS A 160 -2.59 28.34 -3.28
N GLU A 161 -1.34 27.97 -3.54
CA GLU A 161 -0.37 28.84 -4.25
C GLU A 161 -0.54 28.85 -5.78
N ASN A 162 -1.37 28.00 -6.35
CA ASN A 162 -1.56 27.85 -7.80
C ASN A 162 -2.94 28.32 -8.31
N SER A 163 -3.60 29.21 -7.58
CA SER A 163 -4.86 29.83 -8.02
C SER A 163 -4.68 31.27 -8.47
#